data_bf0d08844bbdd621907e145e2e8fdb6b
#
_entry.id   bf0d08844bbdd621907e145e2e8fdb6b
#
_cell.length_a   1.000
_cell.length_b   1.000
_cell.length_c   1.000
_cell.angle_alpha   90.00
_cell.angle_beta   90.00
_cell.angle_gamma   90.00
#
_symmetry.space_group_name_H-M   'P 1'
#
loop_
_entity.id
_entity.type
_entity.pdbx_description
1 polymer ?
#
loop_
_entity_poly.entity_id
_entity_poly.type
_entity_poly.pdbx_seq_one_letter_code
_entity_poly.pdbx_strand_id
1 'polypeptide(L)'
;MVLDMKFLPLILRNTLRNRRRTILTILSISMSLFLISTLRTVLEALESPPLTADSATRVLTRHQTSLANTMPIAYRDRILQMPDVKEVSSYQWVGGIYKDPANFFAQFAVDADRIFDIYTDINPLAPEQKEAFMKERTAALAGVSLAKRYGWNIGDRITLQGTFFPRDIELVICGFVKDGGSENLLLLRYDYLNELWGNFNGASTFAIKARSTEEIPAVIDTVDSTFMSSTAPTKTETEKAFVLGFMSMWGNVRTLVVSVSTVLTFTIILVAANTMAMSIRERTGEIAILRTLGFSPAHVLAMLISESTLIALAGGLLGALGARYLFAEMDLNAMTMGFLQVLDVTWGTILLAAGVSLVVAFASTFVPAWTASRLAIADGMRRRGE
;
A
#
# COMPACT_ATOMS: atom_id res chain seq x y z
N MET A 1 20.93 -32.80 -6.05
CA MET A 1 20.53 -34.12 -5.56
C MET A 1 19.02 -34.20 -5.76
N VAL A 2 18.59 -34.77 -6.89
CA VAL A 2 17.20 -34.86 -7.33
C VAL A 2 16.55 -35.94 -6.47
N LEU A 3 15.58 -35.56 -5.61
CA LEU A 3 14.67 -36.56 -5.04
C LEU A 3 13.94 -37.21 -6.21
N ASP A 4 14.21 -38.53 -6.43
CA ASP A 4 13.49 -39.32 -7.42
C ASP A 4 11.99 -39.10 -7.20
N MET A 5 11.24 -38.71 -8.23
CA MET A 5 9.77 -38.53 -8.16
C MET A 5 9.02 -39.75 -7.62
N LYS A 6 9.71 -40.92 -7.55
CA LYS A 6 9.21 -42.16 -6.93
C LYS A 6 8.84 -42.03 -5.45
N PHE A 7 9.42 -41.10 -4.70
CA PHE A 7 9.13 -40.90 -3.26
C PHE A 7 7.98 -39.92 -2.98
N LEU A 8 7.51 -39.18 -3.98
CA LEU A 8 6.43 -38.18 -3.81
C LEU A 8 5.13 -38.79 -3.23
N PRO A 9 4.65 -40.00 -3.70
CA PRO A 9 3.46 -40.61 -3.11
C PRO A 9 3.65 -40.99 -1.63
N LEU A 10 4.87 -41.40 -1.26
CA LEU A 10 5.20 -41.70 0.13
C LEU A 10 5.18 -40.47 1.02
N ILE A 11 5.75 -39.37 0.55
CA ILE A 11 5.77 -38.07 1.26
C ILE A 11 4.33 -37.56 1.46
N LEU A 12 3.50 -37.56 0.42
CA LEU A 12 2.10 -37.13 0.50
C LEU A 12 1.29 -38.01 1.46
N ARG A 13 1.47 -39.36 1.41
CA ARG A 13 0.77 -40.26 2.32
C ARG A 13 1.20 -40.02 3.78
N ASN A 14 2.46 -39.73 4.00
CA ASN A 14 2.99 -39.43 5.33
C ASN A 14 2.45 -38.12 5.87
N THR A 15 2.42 -37.07 5.04
CA THR A 15 1.86 -35.78 5.39
C THR A 15 0.39 -35.85 5.80
N LEU A 16 -0.42 -36.70 5.11
CA LEU A 16 -1.85 -36.88 5.35
C LEU A 16 -2.20 -37.87 6.44
N ARG A 17 -1.24 -38.58 7.03
CA ARG A 17 -1.48 -39.62 8.01
C ARG A 17 -2.08 -39.08 9.31
N ASN A 18 -1.59 -37.98 9.82
CA ASN A 18 -2.18 -37.26 10.97
C ASN A 18 -2.86 -35.96 10.50
N ARG A 19 -4.04 -36.14 9.88
CA ARG A 19 -4.78 -35.05 9.23
C ARG A 19 -5.00 -33.85 10.15
N ARG A 20 -5.36 -34.08 11.43
CA ARG A 20 -5.64 -32.99 12.38
C ARG A 20 -4.41 -32.11 12.59
N ARG A 21 -3.25 -32.69 12.84
CA ARG A 21 -2.00 -31.96 13.03
C ARG A 21 -1.58 -31.21 11.77
N THR A 22 -1.59 -31.89 10.62
CA THR A 22 -1.22 -31.30 9.34
C THR A 22 -2.11 -30.11 8.99
N ILE A 23 -3.43 -30.24 9.16
CA ILE A 23 -4.38 -29.14 8.92
C ILE A 23 -4.10 -27.97 9.86
N LEU A 24 -3.93 -28.21 11.18
CA LEU A 24 -3.63 -27.15 12.14
C LEU A 24 -2.30 -26.45 11.84
N THR A 25 -1.28 -27.20 11.40
CA THR A 25 0.01 -26.61 11.02
C THR A 25 -0.14 -25.76 9.75
N ILE A 26 -0.83 -26.28 8.72
CA ILE A 26 -1.12 -25.52 7.50
C ILE A 26 -1.90 -24.25 7.82
N LEU A 27 -2.94 -24.32 8.66
CA LEU A 27 -3.73 -23.14 9.07
C LEU A 27 -2.88 -22.12 9.84
N SER A 28 -2.03 -22.57 10.75
CA SER A 28 -1.13 -21.70 11.50
C SER A 28 -0.15 -20.95 10.58
N ILE A 29 0.46 -21.67 9.63
CA ILE A 29 1.35 -21.08 8.62
C ILE A 29 0.57 -20.13 7.69
N SER A 30 -0.61 -20.57 7.25
CA SER A 30 -1.49 -19.77 6.38
C SER A 30 -1.88 -18.45 7.03
N MET A 31 -2.29 -18.47 8.29
CA MET A 31 -2.68 -17.24 9.01
C MET A 31 -1.51 -16.29 9.19
N SER A 32 -0.32 -16.81 9.52
CA SER A 32 0.86 -15.96 9.69
C SER A 32 1.32 -15.37 8.36
N LEU A 33 1.32 -16.14 7.27
CA LEU A 33 1.72 -15.64 5.95
C LEU A 33 0.64 -14.77 5.30
N PHE A 34 -0.63 -14.99 5.61
CA PHE A 34 -1.70 -14.04 5.31
C PHE A 34 -1.43 -12.67 5.93
N LEU A 35 -1.08 -12.63 7.22
CA LEU A 35 -0.78 -11.37 7.90
C LEU A 35 0.49 -10.70 7.35
N ILE A 36 1.56 -11.47 7.09
CA ILE A 36 2.79 -10.93 6.48
C ILE A 36 2.50 -10.39 5.08
N SER A 37 1.72 -11.10 4.26
CA SER A 37 1.33 -10.64 2.92
C SER A 37 0.49 -9.36 2.98
N THR A 38 -0.45 -9.28 3.94
CA THR A 38 -1.25 -8.08 4.21
C THR A 38 -0.37 -6.88 4.57
N LEU A 39 0.51 -7.04 5.55
CA LEU A 39 1.43 -5.97 5.98
C LEU A 39 2.35 -5.52 4.84
N ARG A 40 2.84 -6.46 4.04
CA ARG A 40 3.67 -6.16 2.88
C ARG A 40 2.91 -5.38 1.82
N THR A 41 1.68 -5.79 1.52
CA THR A 41 0.83 -5.12 0.54
C THR A 41 0.49 -3.69 0.98
N VAL A 42 0.16 -3.48 2.25
CA VAL A 42 -0.03 -2.14 2.81
C VAL A 42 1.25 -1.29 2.67
N LEU A 43 2.41 -1.87 2.96
CA LEU A 43 3.68 -1.17 2.81
C LEU A 43 3.95 -0.80 1.34
N GLU A 44 3.72 -1.72 0.40
CA GLU A 44 3.88 -1.45 -1.04
C GLU A 44 2.95 -0.33 -1.52
N ALA A 45 1.70 -0.31 -1.07
CA ALA A 45 0.75 0.74 -1.40
C ALA A 45 1.19 2.12 -0.85
N LEU A 46 1.81 2.15 0.32
CA LEU A 46 2.35 3.37 0.91
C LEU A 46 3.67 3.83 0.23
N GLU A 47 4.53 2.90 -0.18
CA GLU A 47 5.83 3.21 -0.81
C GLU A 47 5.72 3.51 -2.31
N SER A 48 4.65 3.06 -2.96
CA SER A 48 4.45 3.19 -4.41
C SER A 48 3.05 3.73 -4.71
N PRO A 49 2.80 5.02 -4.44
CA PRO A 49 1.52 5.63 -4.78
C PRO A 49 1.28 5.50 -6.30
N PRO A 50 0.04 5.28 -6.73
CA PRO A 50 -0.30 5.19 -8.14
C PRO A 50 -0.04 6.54 -8.81
N LEU A 51 1.06 6.60 -9.55
CA LEU A 51 1.43 7.77 -10.34
C LEU A 51 1.09 7.49 -11.80
N THR A 52 0.47 8.44 -12.43
CA THR A 52 0.20 8.38 -13.88
C THR A 52 1.45 8.76 -14.67
N ALA A 53 1.50 8.41 -15.95
CA ALA A 53 2.59 8.83 -16.83
C ALA A 53 2.69 10.37 -16.91
N ASP A 54 1.57 11.06 -16.79
CA ASP A 54 1.51 12.53 -16.82
C ASP A 54 2.08 13.17 -15.55
N SER A 55 2.04 12.46 -14.41
CA SER A 55 2.64 12.94 -13.14
C SER A 55 4.16 13.08 -13.21
N ALA A 56 4.80 12.43 -14.18
CA ALA A 56 6.24 12.54 -14.38
C ALA A 56 6.71 13.95 -14.77
N THR A 57 5.82 14.80 -15.29
CA THR A 57 6.12 16.20 -15.63
C THR A 57 5.62 17.21 -14.61
N ARG A 58 5.03 16.72 -13.49
CA ARG A 58 4.49 17.60 -12.46
C ARG A 58 5.42 17.75 -11.27
N VAL A 59 5.53 18.99 -10.79
CA VAL A 59 6.20 19.35 -9.54
C VAL A 59 5.23 20.12 -8.65
N LEU A 60 5.38 19.97 -7.34
CA LEU A 60 4.60 20.67 -6.34
C LEU A 60 5.49 21.60 -5.54
N THR A 61 5.08 22.86 -5.45
CA THR A 61 5.76 23.86 -4.64
C THR A 61 4.92 24.15 -3.40
N ARG A 62 5.54 24.09 -2.25
CA ARG A 62 4.92 24.40 -0.94
C ARG A 62 5.80 25.36 -0.15
N HIS A 63 5.25 25.89 0.94
CA HIS A 63 6.08 26.64 1.88
C HIS A 63 7.17 25.74 2.47
N GLN A 64 8.40 26.23 2.55
CA GLN A 64 9.57 25.45 2.97
C GLN A 64 9.40 24.81 4.35
N THR A 65 8.80 25.55 5.29
CA THR A 65 8.70 25.14 6.69
C THR A 65 7.54 24.18 6.96
N SER A 66 6.35 24.44 6.41
CA SER A 66 5.14 23.67 6.71
C SER A 66 4.09 23.78 5.61
N LEU A 67 3.33 22.73 5.39
CA LEU A 67 2.15 22.70 4.52
C LEU A 67 0.98 23.55 5.07
N ALA A 68 0.99 23.86 6.36
CA ALA A 68 -0.02 24.72 6.97
C ALA A 68 0.21 26.22 6.67
N ASN A 69 1.42 26.59 6.29
CA ASN A 69 1.74 27.95 5.90
C ASN A 69 1.33 28.18 4.45
N THR A 70 0.63 29.28 4.22
CA THR A 70 0.24 29.70 2.86
C THR A 70 1.30 30.57 2.23
N MET A 71 1.40 30.49 0.92
CA MET A 71 2.24 31.36 0.09
C MET A 71 1.35 32.42 -0.61
N PRO A 72 1.85 33.60 -0.89
CA PRO A 72 1.11 34.62 -1.65
C PRO A 72 0.69 34.09 -3.02
N ILE A 73 -0.56 34.32 -3.41
CA ILE A 73 -1.08 33.89 -4.71
C ILE A 73 -0.29 34.47 -5.90
N ALA A 74 0.31 35.64 -5.71
CA ALA A 74 1.17 36.27 -6.70
C ALA A 74 2.38 35.43 -7.12
N TYR A 75 2.78 34.43 -6.32
CA TYR A 75 3.84 33.51 -6.71
C TYR A 75 3.44 32.67 -7.91
N ARG A 76 2.16 32.27 -8.03
CA ARG A 76 1.63 31.57 -9.21
C ARG A 76 2.00 32.27 -10.51
N ASP A 77 1.70 33.58 -10.59
CA ASP A 77 1.89 34.33 -11.82
C ASP A 77 3.39 34.58 -12.12
N ARG A 78 4.22 34.68 -11.08
CA ARG A 78 5.69 34.73 -11.24
C ARG A 78 6.27 33.38 -11.70
N ILE A 79 5.80 32.28 -11.17
CA ILE A 79 6.23 30.94 -11.57
C ILE A 79 5.85 30.66 -13.01
N LEU A 80 4.64 31.06 -13.44
CA LEU A 80 4.18 30.87 -14.82
C LEU A 80 5.06 31.58 -15.85
N GLN A 81 5.73 32.67 -15.45
CA GLN A 81 6.65 33.42 -16.33
C GLN A 81 8.07 32.81 -16.40
N MET A 82 8.36 31.79 -15.59
CA MET A 82 9.67 31.16 -15.58
C MET A 82 9.89 30.31 -16.85
N PRO A 83 11.14 30.20 -17.32
CA PRO A 83 11.46 29.27 -18.40
C PRO A 83 11.09 27.84 -17.98
N ASP A 84 10.78 27.00 -18.97
CA ASP A 84 10.46 25.57 -18.80
C ASP A 84 9.18 25.22 -18.04
N VAL A 85 8.47 26.25 -17.53
CA VAL A 85 7.13 26.11 -16.96
C VAL A 85 6.09 26.19 -18.08
N LYS A 86 5.16 25.22 -18.10
CA LYS A 86 4.05 25.17 -19.07
C LYS A 86 2.78 25.75 -18.47
N GLU A 87 2.44 25.35 -17.25
CA GLU A 87 1.23 25.79 -16.56
C GLU A 87 1.41 25.70 -15.03
N VAL A 88 0.65 26.52 -14.29
CA VAL A 88 0.63 26.54 -12.82
C VAL A 88 -0.79 26.70 -12.31
N SER A 89 -1.18 25.89 -11.34
CA SER A 89 -2.45 26.05 -10.61
C SER A 89 -2.19 26.15 -9.11
N SER A 90 -2.97 27.02 -8.46
CA SER A 90 -3.00 27.09 -7.01
C SER A 90 -3.83 25.94 -6.43
N TYR A 91 -3.39 25.45 -5.28
CA TYR A 91 -4.11 24.52 -4.43
C TYR A 91 -4.23 25.10 -3.02
N GLN A 92 -5.45 25.25 -2.56
CA GLN A 92 -5.73 25.65 -1.19
C GLN A 92 -6.50 24.57 -0.47
N TRP A 93 -5.93 24.10 0.63
CA TRP A 93 -6.62 23.17 1.53
C TRP A 93 -7.82 23.87 2.18
N VAL A 94 -8.98 23.21 2.17
CA VAL A 94 -10.24 23.78 2.68
C VAL A 94 -10.50 23.35 4.11
N GLY A 95 -10.44 22.05 4.39
CA GLY A 95 -10.62 21.50 5.74
C GLY A 95 -12.03 21.65 6.30
N GLY A 96 -13.06 21.77 5.47
CA GLY A 96 -14.45 21.83 5.91
C GLY A 96 -14.99 20.51 6.41
N ILE A 97 -16.00 20.53 7.27
CA ILE A 97 -16.69 19.34 7.81
C ILE A 97 -17.99 19.12 7.05
N TYR A 98 -18.16 17.90 6.50
CA TYR A 98 -19.41 17.48 5.87
C TYR A 98 -20.25 16.65 6.85
N LYS A 99 -21.35 17.23 7.34
CA LYS A 99 -22.33 16.63 8.28
C LYS A 99 -21.73 16.20 9.64
N ASP A 100 -20.65 15.43 9.65
CA ASP A 100 -20.04 14.87 10.86
C ASP A 100 -18.50 15.01 10.78
N PRO A 101 -17.79 15.40 11.85
CA PRO A 101 -16.34 15.48 11.89
C PRO A 101 -15.63 14.17 11.51
N ALA A 102 -16.27 13.02 11.68
CA ALA A 102 -15.76 11.72 11.25
C ALA A 102 -15.76 11.56 9.73
N ASN A 103 -16.52 12.37 9.00
CA ASN A 103 -16.57 12.37 7.53
C ASN A 103 -15.40 13.17 6.94
N PHE A 104 -14.19 12.71 7.20
CA PHE A 104 -13.00 13.34 6.65
C PHE A 104 -12.73 12.88 5.21
N PHE A 105 -12.47 13.84 4.32
CA PHE A 105 -11.98 13.62 2.95
C PHE A 105 -11.21 14.86 2.47
N ALA A 106 -10.33 14.64 1.50
CA ALA A 106 -9.50 15.73 0.97
C ALA A 106 -10.35 16.74 0.17
N GLN A 107 -10.16 18.02 0.45
CA GLN A 107 -10.89 19.11 -0.15
C GLN A 107 -9.90 20.20 -0.57
N PHE A 108 -9.88 20.52 -1.87
CA PHE A 108 -8.96 21.54 -2.39
C PHE A 108 -9.71 22.53 -3.27
N ALA A 109 -9.42 23.79 -3.05
CA ALA A 109 -9.78 24.84 -3.98
C ALA A 109 -8.67 25.03 -5.00
N VAL A 110 -9.03 25.02 -6.30
CA VAL A 110 -8.10 25.05 -7.44
C VAL A 110 -8.48 26.08 -8.48
N ASP A 111 -7.53 26.48 -9.31
CA ASP A 111 -7.80 27.36 -10.46
C ASP A 111 -8.57 26.56 -11.53
N ALA A 112 -9.85 26.88 -11.70
CA ALA A 112 -10.76 26.11 -12.55
C ALA A 112 -10.39 26.15 -14.04
N ASP A 113 -9.75 27.20 -14.51
CA ASP A 113 -9.28 27.38 -15.87
C ASP A 113 -7.97 26.65 -16.18
N ARG A 114 -7.19 26.27 -15.17
CA ARG A 114 -5.83 25.75 -15.32
C ARG A 114 -5.67 24.29 -14.90
N ILE A 115 -6.53 23.81 -14.00
CA ILE A 115 -6.41 22.47 -13.41
C ILE A 115 -6.38 21.34 -14.45
N PHE A 116 -7.17 21.48 -15.51
CA PHE A 116 -7.29 20.46 -16.56
C PHE A 116 -6.08 20.43 -17.51
N ASP A 117 -5.30 21.51 -17.59
CA ASP A 117 -4.08 21.55 -18.37
C ASP A 117 -2.88 20.96 -17.62
N ILE A 118 -2.95 20.96 -16.28
CA ILE A 118 -1.95 20.34 -15.40
C ILE A 118 -2.24 18.86 -15.19
N TYR A 119 -3.48 18.52 -14.87
CA TYR A 119 -3.94 17.16 -14.62
C TYR A 119 -4.78 16.67 -15.80
N THR A 120 -4.12 16.32 -16.88
CA THR A 120 -4.77 15.77 -18.09
C THR A 120 -5.31 14.37 -17.87
N ASP A 121 -4.87 13.72 -16.80
CA ASP A 121 -5.29 12.42 -16.31
C ASP A 121 -6.57 12.45 -15.42
N ILE A 122 -7.05 13.63 -15.04
CA ILE A 122 -8.37 13.81 -14.38
C ILE A 122 -9.51 13.63 -15.42
N ASN A 123 -9.47 12.60 -16.22
CA ASN A 123 -10.46 12.43 -17.29
C ASN A 123 -10.99 10.99 -17.38
N PRO A 124 -12.25 10.82 -17.86
CA PRO A 124 -12.96 11.73 -18.77
C PRO A 124 -14.15 12.45 -18.11
N LEU A 125 -13.98 13.75 -17.83
CA LEU A 125 -15.14 14.61 -17.58
C LEU A 125 -15.87 14.88 -18.90
N ALA A 126 -17.20 14.82 -18.87
CA ALA A 126 -18.00 15.28 -20.02
C ALA A 126 -17.75 16.79 -20.26
N PRO A 127 -17.73 17.25 -21.52
CA PRO A 127 -17.48 18.63 -21.84
C PRO A 127 -18.38 19.61 -21.06
N GLU A 128 -19.65 19.24 -20.84
CA GLU A 128 -20.61 20.03 -20.08
C GLU A 128 -20.21 20.16 -18.59
N GLN A 129 -19.67 19.10 -18.00
CA GLN A 129 -19.21 19.12 -16.60
C GLN A 129 -17.97 20.00 -16.43
N LYS A 130 -17.06 19.93 -17.39
CA LYS A 130 -15.88 20.80 -17.44
C LYS A 130 -16.29 22.25 -17.59
N GLU A 131 -17.21 22.55 -18.48
CA GLU A 131 -17.73 23.90 -18.71
C GLU A 131 -18.47 24.44 -17.48
N ALA A 132 -19.30 23.61 -16.82
CA ALA A 132 -19.99 23.97 -15.59
C ALA A 132 -18.98 24.30 -14.48
N PHE A 133 -17.92 23.49 -14.29
CA PHE A 133 -16.88 23.78 -13.30
C PHE A 133 -16.15 25.10 -13.58
N MET A 134 -15.92 25.43 -14.85
CA MET A 134 -15.24 26.67 -15.24
C MET A 134 -16.14 27.91 -15.10
N LYS A 135 -17.46 27.79 -15.30
CA LYS A 135 -18.37 28.94 -15.33
C LYS A 135 -19.16 29.15 -14.04
N GLU A 136 -19.57 28.08 -13.38
CA GLU A 136 -20.43 28.19 -12.19
C GLU A 136 -19.58 28.39 -10.94
N ARG A 137 -19.88 29.49 -10.22
CA ARG A 137 -19.08 29.92 -9.08
C ARG A 137 -19.00 28.89 -7.93
N THR A 138 -20.11 28.23 -7.62
CA THR A 138 -20.22 27.25 -6.53
C THR A 138 -19.99 25.83 -7.01
N ALA A 139 -19.56 25.63 -8.26
CA ALA A 139 -19.34 24.31 -8.83
C ALA A 139 -18.23 23.54 -8.08
N ALA A 140 -18.49 22.26 -7.90
CA ALA A 140 -17.54 21.35 -7.32
C ALA A 140 -17.48 20.03 -8.11
N LEU A 141 -16.27 19.48 -8.24
CA LEU A 141 -16.02 18.16 -8.79
C LEU A 141 -15.76 17.19 -7.65
N ALA A 142 -16.53 16.11 -7.58
CA ALA A 142 -16.37 15.08 -6.57
C ALA A 142 -15.69 13.83 -7.17
N GLY A 143 -14.82 13.19 -6.40
CA GLY A 143 -14.31 11.88 -6.76
C GLY A 143 -15.42 10.83 -6.79
N VAL A 144 -15.35 9.87 -7.72
CA VAL A 144 -16.40 8.84 -7.92
C VAL A 144 -16.62 8.02 -6.65
N SER A 145 -15.57 7.67 -5.92
CA SER A 145 -15.66 6.90 -4.68
C SER A 145 -16.33 7.71 -3.57
N LEU A 146 -16.02 9.00 -3.50
CA LEU A 146 -16.64 9.93 -2.57
C LEU A 146 -18.13 10.13 -2.86
N ALA A 147 -18.48 10.30 -4.14
CA ALA A 147 -19.85 10.43 -4.58
C ALA A 147 -20.70 9.19 -4.26
N LYS A 148 -20.15 7.98 -4.48
CA LYS A 148 -20.81 6.72 -4.11
C LYS A 148 -21.02 6.61 -2.58
N ARG A 149 -20.01 6.99 -1.79
CA ARG A 149 -20.08 6.92 -0.32
C ARG A 149 -21.21 7.77 0.25
N TYR A 150 -21.38 8.98 -0.25
CA TYR A 150 -22.38 9.92 0.26
C TYR A 150 -23.67 9.97 -0.55
N GLY A 151 -23.76 9.20 -1.64
CA GLY A 151 -24.93 9.16 -2.54
C GLY A 151 -25.12 10.44 -3.32
N TRP A 152 -24.03 11.14 -3.68
CA TRP A 152 -24.11 12.39 -4.42
C TRP A 152 -24.40 12.19 -5.89
N ASN A 153 -25.27 13.04 -6.43
CA ASN A 153 -25.62 13.12 -7.85
C ASN A 153 -25.23 14.49 -8.41
N ILE A 154 -25.12 14.58 -9.73
CA ILE A 154 -24.90 15.87 -10.39
C ILE A 154 -26.12 16.76 -10.14
N GLY A 155 -25.85 18.01 -9.73
CA GLY A 155 -26.86 18.98 -9.32
C GLY A 155 -27.13 19.02 -7.82
N ASP A 156 -26.64 18.05 -7.04
CA ASP A 156 -26.83 18.07 -5.59
C ASP A 156 -26.07 19.22 -4.94
N ARG A 157 -26.75 19.84 -3.97
CA ARG A 157 -26.15 20.89 -3.14
C ARG A 157 -25.60 20.28 -1.86
N ILE A 158 -24.35 20.59 -1.57
CA ILE A 158 -23.66 20.16 -0.35
C ILE A 158 -23.12 21.39 0.40
N THR A 159 -23.11 21.31 1.70
CA THR A 159 -22.57 22.36 2.57
C THR A 159 -21.42 21.79 3.39
N LEU A 160 -20.26 22.43 3.33
CA LEU A 160 -19.13 22.16 4.19
C LEU A 160 -19.12 23.19 5.32
N GLN A 161 -19.17 22.76 6.56
CA GLN A 161 -19.05 23.62 7.71
C GLN A 161 -17.60 24.15 7.82
N GLY A 162 -17.46 25.45 7.95
CA GLY A 162 -16.15 26.08 8.04
C GLY A 162 -15.45 25.75 9.35
N THR A 163 -14.17 25.39 9.29
CA THR A 163 -13.32 25.12 10.48
C THR A 163 -12.29 26.21 10.71
N PHE A 164 -11.43 26.48 9.74
CA PHE A 164 -10.40 27.54 9.82
C PHE A 164 -11.00 28.93 9.66
N PHE A 165 -12.02 29.05 8.82
CA PHE A 165 -12.79 30.26 8.65
C PHE A 165 -14.24 29.94 9.02
N PRO A 166 -14.89 30.72 9.90
CA PRO A 166 -16.22 30.42 10.41
C PRO A 166 -17.33 30.79 9.41
N ARG A 167 -17.23 30.29 8.20
CA ARG A 167 -18.22 30.46 7.12
C ARG A 167 -18.45 29.13 6.44
N ASP A 168 -19.69 28.77 6.28
CA ASP A 168 -20.10 27.59 5.56
C ASP A 168 -19.87 27.76 4.05
N ILE A 169 -19.45 26.70 3.39
CA ILE A 169 -19.13 26.66 1.97
C ILE A 169 -20.23 25.88 1.27
N GLU A 170 -21.07 26.56 0.52
CA GLU A 170 -22.13 25.92 -0.28
C GLU A 170 -21.59 25.57 -1.66
N LEU A 171 -21.76 24.31 -2.06
CA LEU A 171 -21.26 23.78 -3.31
C LEU A 171 -22.35 23.03 -4.07
N VAL A 172 -22.26 23.03 -5.39
CA VAL A 172 -23.10 22.24 -6.29
C VAL A 172 -22.20 21.23 -7.00
N ILE A 173 -22.51 19.95 -6.89
CA ILE A 173 -21.77 18.90 -7.60
C ILE A 173 -22.06 19.00 -9.09
N CYS A 174 -21.09 19.38 -9.89
CA CYS A 174 -21.23 19.53 -11.34
C CYS A 174 -20.63 18.37 -12.14
N GLY A 175 -19.82 17.51 -11.52
CA GLY A 175 -19.21 16.39 -12.20
C GLY A 175 -18.45 15.45 -11.27
N PHE A 176 -18.06 14.29 -11.83
CA PHE A 176 -17.33 13.26 -11.10
C PHE A 176 -15.98 12.98 -11.73
N VAL A 177 -14.94 12.91 -10.87
CA VAL A 177 -13.56 12.62 -11.25
C VAL A 177 -13.24 11.17 -10.93
N LYS A 178 -12.65 10.43 -11.87
CA LYS A 178 -12.42 8.99 -11.72
C LYS A 178 -10.95 8.59 -11.58
N ASP A 179 -10.04 9.27 -12.24
CA ASP A 179 -8.65 8.84 -12.39
C ASP A 179 -7.63 9.78 -11.69
N GLY A 180 -6.37 9.39 -11.65
CA GLY A 180 -5.27 10.22 -11.17
C GLY A 180 -5.17 10.41 -9.65
N GLY A 181 -5.70 9.49 -8.86
CA GLY A 181 -5.70 9.61 -7.40
C GLY A 181 -6.81 10.52 -6.86
N SER A 182 -7.69 10.99 -7.73
CA SER A 182 -8.73 11.98 -7.42
C SER A 182 -10.05 11.38 -6.96
N GLU A 183 -10.15 10.05 -6.83
CA GLU A 183 -11.42 9.38 -6.56
C GLU A 183 -12.04 9.69 -5.19
N ASN A 184 -11.24 10.16 -4.23
CA ASN A 184 -11.68 10.46 -2.86
C ASN A 184 -11.47 11.90 -2.44
N LEU A 185 -11.39 12.83 -3.41
CA LEU A 185 -11.24 14.25 -3.13
C LEU A 185 -12.40 15.05 -3.68
N LEU A 186 -12.57 16.25 -3.16
CA LEU A 186 -13.50 17.26 -3.63
C LEU A 186 -12.69 18.46 -4.11
N LEU A 187 -12.89 18.84 -5.37
CA LEU A 187 -12.32 20.04 -5.96
C LEU A 187 -13.38 21.13 -6.04
N LEU A 188 -13.05 22.32 -5.60
CA LEU A 188 -13.87 23.52 -5.73
C LEU A 188 -13.05 24.65 -6.32
N ARG A 189 -13.70 25.73 -6.68
CA ARG A 189 -13.06 26.87 -7.31
C ARG A 189 -12.31 27.73 -6.30
N TYR A 190 -11.07 28.09 -6.63
CA TYR A 190 -10.22 28.94 -5.79
C TYR A 190 -10.77 30.36 -5.66
N ASP A 191 -11.26 30.95 -6.74
CA ASP A 191 -11.84 32.31 -6.74
C ASP A 191 -13.04 32.42 -5.79
N TYR A 192 -13.93 31.42 -5.79
CA TYR A 192 -15.05 31.35 -4.86
C TYR A 192 -14.58 31.28 -3.40
N LEU A 193 -13.65 30.38 -3.09
CA LEU A 193 -13.13 30.23 -1.73
C LEU A 193 -12.40 31.49 -1.27
N ASN A 194 -11.57 32.08 -2.14
CA ASN A 194 -10.79 33.28 -1.83
C ASN A 194 -11.70 34.46 -1.47
N GLU A 195 -12.77 34.67 -2.22
CA GLU A 195 -13.75 35.71 -1.93
C GLU A 195 -14.53 35.42 -0.65
N LEU A 196 -14.98 34.16 -0.46
CA LEU A 196 -15.69 33.74 0.75
C LEU A 196 -14.86 33.97 2.01
N TRP A 197 -13.56 33.78 1.93
CA TRP A 197 -12.60 34.00 3.03
C TRP A 197 -12.06 35.44 3.10
N GLY A 198 -12.67 36.39 2.40
CA GLY A 198 -12.33 37.84 2.48
C GLY A 198 -11.09 38.22 1.69
N ASN A 199 -10.82 37.55 0.56
CA ASN A 199 -9.67 37.78 -0.32
C ASN A 199 -8.32 37.58 0.40
N PHE A 200 -8.17 36.46 1.06
CA PHE A 200 -6.94 36.10 1.79
C PHE A 200 -5.71 35.99 0.89
N ASN A 201 -5.89 35.79 -0.43
CA ASN A 201 -4.86 35.77 -1.48
C ASN A 201 -3.66 34.89 -1.18
N GLY A 202 -3.92 33.69 -0.63
CA GLY A 202 -2.93 32.70 -0.28
C GLY A 202 -3.20 31.35 -0.94
N ALA A 203 -2.18 30.54 -1.09
CA ALA A 203 -2.28 29.15 -1.52
C ALA A 203 -1.40 28.25 -0.65
N SER A 204 -1.89 27.05 -0.34
CA SER A 204 -1.12 26.06 0.42
C SER A 204 -0.01 25.47 -0.42
N THR A 205 -0.29 25.19 -1.71
CA THR A 205 0.66 24.64 -2.68
C THR A 205 0.40 25.18 -4.07
N PHE A 206 1.41 25.11 -4.93
CA PHE A 206 1.26 25.33 -6.36
C PHE A 206 1.61 24.03 -7.10
N ALA A 207 0.73 23.55 -7.97
CA ALA A 207 1.01 22.49 -8.90
C ALA A 207 1.55 23.12 -10.18
N ILE A 208 2.72 22.68 -10.62
CA ILE A 208 3.43 23.21 -11.78
C ILE A 208 3.58 22.07 -12.77
N LYS A 209 3.25 22.31 -14.03
CA LYS A 209 3.56 21.43 -15.14
C LYS A 209 4.80 21.92 -15.87
N ALA A 210 5.87 21.13 -15.85
CA ALA A 210 7.05 21.39 -16.66
C ALA A 210 6.76 21.06 -18.15
N ARG A 211 7.54 21.58 -19.07
CA ARG A 211 7.41 21.29 -20.52
C ARG A 211 7.88 19.88 -20.83
N SER A 212 8.93 19.41 -20.16
CA SER A 212 9.46 18.05 -20.29
C SER A 212 9.98 17.53 -18.94
N THR A 213 10.23 16.23 -18.86
CA THR A 213 10.80 15.56 -17.67
C THR A 213 12.24 15.98 -17.40
N GLU A 214 12.99 16.28 -18.45
CA GLU A 214 14.39 16.69 -18.38
C GLU A 214 14.57 18.06 -17.73
N GLU A 215 13.55 18.91 -17.83
CA GLU A 215 13.56 20.28 -17.32
C GLU A 215 13.18 20.39 -15.84
N ILE A 216 12.66 19.31 -15.23
CA ILE A 216 12.22 19.30 -13.83
C ILE A 216 13.30 19.79 -12.84
N PRO A 217 14.57 19.34 -12.92
CA PRO A 217 15.60 19.85 -12.01
C PRO A 217 15.80 21.38 -12.13
N ALA A 218 15.79 21.89 -13.36
CA ALA A 218 15.93 23.32 -13.61
C ALA A 218 14.74 24.12 -13.09
N VAL A 219 13.53 23.63 -13.27
CA VAL A 219 12.29 24.25 -12.72
C VAL A 219 12.36 24.30 -11.18
N ILE A 220 12.74 23.20 -10.53
CA ILE A 220 12.87 23.13 -9.07
C ILE A 220 13.88 24.18 -8.57
N ASP A 221 15.08 24.19 -9.14
CA ASP A 221 16.15 25.12 -8.74
C ASP A 221 15.76 26.58 -8.99
N THR A 222 15.12 26.88 -10.13
CA THR A 222 14.69 28.23 -10.49
C THR A 222 13.61 28.76 -9.54
N VAL A 223 12.61 27.94 -9.23
CA VAL A 223 11.53 28.31 -8.31
C VAL A 223 12.09 28.56 -6.91
N ASP A 224 12.83 27.60 -6.36
CA ASP A 224 13.30 27.71 -4.97
C ASP A 224 14.34 28.82 -4.81
N SER A 225 15.25 29.02 -5.76
CA SER A 225 16.19 30.15 -5.71
C SER A 225 15.50 31.51 -5.79
N THR A 226 14.46 31.63 -6.62
CA THR A 226 13.71 32.89 -6.79
C THR A 226 13.01 33.31 -5.50
N PHE A 227 12.50 32.35 -4.72
CA PHE A 227 11.75 32.65 -3.49
C PHE A 227 12.55 32.39 -2.20
N MET A 228 13.82 32.01 -2.27
CA MET A 228 14.67 31.71 -1.11
C MET A 228 14.70 32.84 -0.07
N SER A 229 14.81 34.08 -0.53
CA SER A 229 14.89 35.30 0.34
C SER A 229 13.56 36.04 0.48
N SER A 230 12.45 35.39 0.10
CA SER A 230 11.11 35.99 0.19
C SER A 230 10.50 35.80 1.59
N THR A 231 9.37 36.45 1.84
CA THR A 231 8.60 36.30 3.08
C THR A 231 8.02 34.90 3.26
N ALA A 232 7.89 34.15 2.17
CA ALA A 232 7.39 32.76 2.14
C ALA A 232 8.33 31.90 1.28
N PRO A 233 9.49 31.47 1.80
CA PRO A 233 10.44 30.66 1.06
C PRO A 233 9.80 29.33 0.66
N THR A 234 10.11 28.88 -0.55
CA THR A 234 9.49 27.70 -1.14
C THR A 234 10.36 26.46 -1.00
N LYS A 235 9.73 25.32 -1.07
CA LYS A 235 10.32 24.01 -1.34
C LYS A 235 9.55 23.37 -2.46
N THR A 236 10.24 23.14 -3.57
CA THR A 236 9.70 22.51 -4.77
C THR A 236 10.23 21.11 -4.89
N GLU A 237 9.36 20.15 -5.15
CA GLU A 237 9.70 18.75 -5.26
C GLU A 237 8.80 18.06 -6.30
N THR A 238 9.25 16.94 -6.89
CA THR A 238 8.40 16.19 -7.81
C THR A 238 7.14 15.72 -7.10
N GLU A 239 6.03 15.54 -7.81
CA GLU A 239 4.78 15.05 -7.22
C GLU A 239 5.01 13.73 -6.46
N LYS A 240 5.83 12.84 -7.00
CA LYS A 240 6.24 11.60 -6.31
C LYS A 240 6.95 11.86 -4.99
N ALA A 241 7.95 12.75 -4.98
CA ALA A 241 8.71 13.08 -3.77
C ALA A 241 7.81 13.75 -2.71
N PHE A 242 6.89 14.62 -3.14
CA PHE A 242 5.91 15.26 -2.28
C PHE A 242 5.00 14.24 -1.58
N VAL A 243 4.41 13.30 -2.35
CA VAL A 243 3.53 12.26 -1.80
C VAL A 243 4.29 11.35 -0.84
N LEU A 244 5.51 10.92 -1.20
CA LEU A 244 6.36 10.12 -0.32
C LEU A 244 6.78 10.89 0.93
N GLY A 245 7.08 12.18 0.80
CA GLY A 245 7.37 13.08 1.92
C GLY A 245 6.19 13.20 2.88
N PHE A 246 4.99 13.39 2.35
CA PHE A 246 3.75 13.43 3.13
C PHE A 246 3.52 12.10 3.87
N MET A 247 3.70 10.97 3.19
CA MET A 247 3.58 9.65 3.82
C MET A 247 4.62 9.41 4.90
N SER A 248 5.83 9.95 4.76
CA SER A 248 6.88 9.83 5.77
C SER A 248 6.54 10.51 7.12
N MET A 249 5.59 11.46 7.12
CA MET A 249 5.10 12.09 8.35
C MET A 249 4.35 11.10 9.27
N TRP A 250 3.85 10.00 8.73
CA TRP A 250 3.20 8.93 9.50
C TRP A 250 4.20 8.06 10.26
N GLY A 251 5.47 8.42 10.25
CA GLY A 251 6.54 7.71 10.93
C GLY A 251 7.16 6.60 10.09
N ASN A 252 8.03 5.85 10.72
CA ASN A 252 8.77 4.79 10.04
C ASN A 252 7.93 3.49 9.93
N VAL A 253 6.82 3.55 9.18
CA VAL A 253 5.89 2.42 8.96
C VAL A 253 6.65 1.21 8.42
N ARG A 254 7.64 1.44 7.56
CA ARG A 254 8.49 0.37 7.01
C ARG A 254 9.19 -0.42 8.11
N THR A 255 9.86 0.27 9.04
CA THR A 255 10.55 -0.38 10.16
C THR A 255 9.56 -1.16 11.04
N LEU A 256 8.39 -0.59 11.32
CA LEU A 256 7.35 -1.28 12.08
C LEU A 256 6.89 -2.55 11.36
N VAL A 257 6.53 -2.47 10.08
CA VAL A 257 6.09 -3.62 9.28
C VAL A 257 7.16 -4.70 9.21
N VAL A 258 8.43 -4.32 8.94
CA VAL A 258 9.55 -5.27 8.88
C VAL A 258 9.77 -5.92 10.24
N SER A 259 9.72 -5.17 11.34
CA SER A 259 9.90 -5.70 12.69
C SER A 259 8.79 -6.70 13.06
N VAL A 260 7.54 -6.34 12.83
CA VAL A 260 6.39 -7.23 13.09
C VAL A 260 6.48 -8.50 12.22
N SER A 261 6.78 -8.37 10.92
CA SER A 261 6.94 -9.51 10.02
C SER A 261 8.09 -10.44 10.45
N THR A 262 9.18 -9.88 10.97
CA THR A 262 10.31 -10.66 11.49
C THR A 262 9.91 -11.45 12.74
N VAL A 263 9.22 -10.82 13.68
CA VAL A 263 8.71 -11.50 14.90
C VAL A 263 7.71 -12.61 14.53
N LEU A 264 6.80 -12.35 13.59
CA LEU A 264 5.85 -13.36 13.10
C LEU A 264 6.57 -14.54 12.45
N THR A 265 7.59 -14.26 11.61
CA THR A 265 8.38 -15.31 10.96
C THR A 265 9.13 -16.16 12.00
N PHE A 266 9.71 -15.53 12.99
CA PHE A 266 10.39 -16.25 14.09
C PHE A 266 9.40 -17.11 14.89
N THR A 267 8.26 -16.56 15.25
CA THR A 267 7.22 -17.28 16.00
C THR A 267 6.74 -18.53 15.25
N ILE A 268 6.50 -18.40 13.92
CA ILE A 268 6.04 -19.55 13.13
C ILE A 268 7.12 -20.61 12.96
N ILE A 269 8.40 -20.22 12.88
CA ILE A 269 9.51 -21.18 12.88
C ILE A 269 9.51 -21.98 14.18
N LEU A 270 9.31 -21.36 15.33
CA LEU A 270 9.25 -22.05 16.64
C LEU A 270 8.06 -23.01 16.73
N VAL A 271 6.87 -22.57 16.30
CA VAL A 271 5.67 -23.40 16.30
C VAL A 271 5.83 -24.60 15.35
N ALA A 272 6.32 -24.35 14.15
CA ALA A 272 6.58 -25.40 13.16
C ALA A 272 7.67 -26.37 13.66
N ALA A 273 8.75 -25.87 14.27
CA ALA A 273 9.83 -26.71 14.83
C ALA A 273 9.31 -27.62 15.94
N ASN A 274 8.49 -27.12 16.85
CA ASN A 274 7.88 -27.93 17.91
C ASN A 274 6.97 -29.02 17.32
N THR A 275 6.14 -28.64 16.34
CA THR A 275 5.24 -29.60 15.65
C THR A 275 6.04 -30.69 14.90
N MET A 276 7.11 -30.30 14.20
CA MET A 276 7.97 -31.25 13.47
C MET A 276 8.75 -32.14 14.42
N ALA A 277 9.30 -31.58 15.52
CA ALA A 277 9.98 -32.39 16.54
C ALA A 277 9.07 -33.46 17.14
N MET A 278 7.81 -33.14 17.44
CA MET A 278 6.81 -34.07 17.90
C MET A 278 6.50 -35.15 16.84
N SER A 279 6.29 -34.73 15.58
CA SER A 279 6.08 -35.64 14.46
C SER A 279 7.20 -36.64 14.29
N ILE A 280 8.43 -36.18 14.37
CA ILE A 280 9.64 -37.03 14.20
C ILE A 280 9.76 -38.01 15.36
N ARG A 281 9.51 -37.57 16.60
CA ARG A 281 9.54 -38.46 17.79
C ARG A 281 8.54 -39.60 17.69
N GLU A 282 7.31 -39.33 17.25
CA GLU A 282 6.27 -40.36 17.03
C GLU A 282 6.69 -41.40 15.97
N ARG A 283 7.57 -41.03 15.03
CA ARG A 283 7.98 -41.85 13.88
C ARG A 283 9.41 -42.40 14.00
N THR A 284 10.03 -42.32 15.19
CA THR A 284 11.42 -42.75 15.40
C THR A 284 11.62 -44.21 15.01
N GLY A 285 10.63 -45.09 15.29
CA GLY A 285 10.69 -46.50 14.89
C GLY A 285 10.62 -46.74 13.37
N GLU A 286 9.84 -45.92 12.65
CA GLU A 286 9.78 -46.01 11.18
C GLU A 286 11.11 -45.55 10.55
N ILE A 287 11.69 -44.47 11.11
CA ILE A 287 13.01 -43.97 10.70
C ILE A 287 14.07 -45.04 10.92
N ALA A 288 14.04 -45.77 12.04
CA ALA A 288 14.95 -46.89 12.32
C ALA A 288 14.80 -48.00 11.28
N ILE A 289 13.57 -48.39 10.89
CA ILE A 289 13.31 -49.38 9.85
C ILE A 289 13.86 -48.88 8.49
N LEU A 290 13.64 -47.65 8.09
CA LEU A 290 14.22 -47.11 6.86
C LEU A 290 15.75 -47.19 6.87
N ARG A 291 16.37 -46.96 8.02
CA ARG A 291 17.82 -47.08 8.21
C ARG A 291 18.31 -48.52 8.08
N THR A 292 17.55 -49.51 8.60
CA THR A 292 17.88 -50.92 8.44
C THR A 292 17.74 -51.43 6.99
N LEU A 293 16.83 -50.80 6.22
CA LEU A 293 16.65 -51.05 4.80
C LEU A 293 17.74 -50.38 3.92
N GLY A 294 18.73 -49.71 4.53
CA GLY A 294 19.87 -49.15 3.83
C GLY A 294 19.72 -47.64 3.41
N PHE A 295 18.66 -46.97 3.81
CA PHE A 295 18.56 -45.55 3.55
C PHE A 295 19.63 -44.78 4.32
N SER A 296 20.39 -43.89 3.64
CA SER A 296 21.38 -43.07 4.28
C SER A 296 20.74 -41.98 5.15
N PRO A 297 21.45 -41.45 6.18
CA PRO A 297 20.96 -40.32 6.98
C PRO A 297 20.52 -39.12 6.13
N ALA A 298 21.25 -38.87 5.03
CA ALA A 298 20.94 -37.79 4.12
C ALA A 298 19.61 -38.00 3.38
N HIS A 299 19.26 -39.21 3.01
CA HIS A 299 17.97 -39.52 2.38
C HIS A 299 16.81 -39.35 3.37
N VAL A 300 16.97 -39.77 4.61
CA VAL A 300 15.96 -39.57 5.67
C VAL A 300 15.77 -38.06 5.96
N LEU A 301 16.88 -37.34 6.09
CA LEU A 301 16.82 -35.88 6.28
C LEU A 301 16.11 -35.18 5.13
N ALA A 302 16.45 -35.49 3.88
CA ALA A 302 15.83 -34.90 2.70
C ALA A 302 14.32 -35.19 2.65
N MET A 303 13.91 -36.40 3.02
CA MET A 303 12.50 -36.81 3.06
C MET A 303 11.71 -36.00 4.11
N LEU A 304 12.26 -35.81 5.31
CA LEU A 304 11.61 -35.02 6.36
C LEU A 304 11.53 -33.52 6.00
N ILE A 305 12.59 -32.97 5.39
CA ILE A 305 12.59 -31.57 4.89
C ILE A 305 11.55 -31.40 3.76
N SER A 306 11.45 -32.38 2.85
CA SER A 306 10.46 -32.32 1.77
C SER A 306 9.02 -32.35 2.30
N GLU A 307 8.75 -33.14 3.34
CA GLU A 307 7.44 -33.20 4.00
C GLU A 307 7.08 -31.82 4.61
N SER A 308 8.01 -31.20 5.34
CA SER A 308 7.80 -29.89 5.92
C SER A 308 7.67 -28.79 4.85
N THR A 309 8.41 -28.91 3.75
CA THR A 309 8.34 -27.96 2.63
C THR A 309 6.95 -28.00 1.98
N LEU A 310 6.36 -29.18 1.77
CA LEU A 310 5.00 -29.28 1.24
C LEU A 310 3.97 -28.63 2.17
N ILE A 311 4.07 -28.89 3.48
CA ILE A 311 3.17 -28.28 4.48
C ILE A 311 3.31 -26.77 4.49
N ALA A 312 4.54 -26.26 4.52
CA ALA A 312 4.81 -24.82 4.59
C ALA A 312 4.42 -24.10 3.31
N LEU A 313 4.71 -24.65 2.14
CA LEU A 313 4.28 -24.08 0.86
C LEU A 313 2.76 -24.07 0.71
N ALA A 314 2.09 -25.17 1.08
CA ALA A 314 0.63 -25.22 1.08
C ALA A 314 0.04 -24.12 1.98
N GLY A 315 0.56 -23.99 3.22
CA GLY A 315 0.13 -22.94 4.14
C GLY A 315 0.44 -21.54 3.61
N GLY A 316 1.65 -21.31 3.10
CA GLY A 316 2.08 -20.01 2.60
C GLY A 316 1.31 -19.54 1.38
N LEU A 317 1.10 -20.41 0.42
CA LEU A 317 0.29 -20.11 -0.77
C LEU A 317 -1.17 -19.85 -0.40
N LEU A 318 -1.76 -20.69 0.48
CA LEU A 318 -3.12 -20.45 0.97
C LEU A 318 -3.24 -19.10 1.69
N GLY A 319 -2.24 -18.73 2.49
CA GLY A 319 -2.23 -17.44 3.17
C GLY A 319 -2.13 -16.26 2.20
N ALA A 320 -1.17 -16.29 1.29
CA ALA A 320 -0.95 -15.20 0.33
C ALA A 320 -2.10 -15.06 -0.69
N LEU A 321 -2.60 -16.18 -1.22
CA LEU A 321 -3.76 -16.18 -2.12
C LEU A 321 -5.06 -15.81 -1.40
N GLY A 322 -5.19 -16.21 -0.13
CA GLY A 322 -6.30 -15.78 0.73
C GLY A 322 -6.31 -14.28 0.95
N ALA A 323 -5.13 -13.66 1.18
CA ALA A 323 -4.99 -12.21 1.25
C ALA A 323 -5.37 -11.54 -0.08
N ARG A 324 -4.90 -12.08 -1.20
CA ARG A 324 -5.22 -11.56 -2.53
C ARG A 324 -6.72 -11.59 -2.81
N TYR A 325 -7.37 -12.71 -2.51
CA TYR A 325 -8.82 -12.86 -2.71
C TYR A 325 -9.60 -11.90 -1.81
N LEU A 326 -9.23 -11.80 -0.53
CA LEU A 326 -9.90 -10.90 0.42
C LEU A 326 -9.83 -9.44 -0.05
N PHE A 327 -8.65 -8.97 -0.45
CA PHE A 327 -8.48 -7.57 -0.88
C PHE A 327 -9.14 -7.27 -2.23
N ALA A 328 -9.26 -8.28 -3.11
CA ALA A 328 -9.98 -8.12 -4.38
C ALA A 328 -11.49 -7.89 -4.18
N GLU A 329 -12.07 -8.44 -3.11
CA GLU A 329 -13.50 -8.31 -2.80
C GLU A 329 -13.82 -7.13 -1.85
N MET A 330 -12.81 -6.57 -1.17
CA MET A 330 -13.02 -5.47 -0.21
C MET A 330 -12.93 -4.12 -0.90
N ASP A 331 -13.96 -3.29 -0.74
CA ASP A 331 -13.88 -1.87 -1.09
C ASP A 331 -13.09 -1.10 -0.02
N LEU A 332 -11.77 -1.10 -0.18
CA LEU A 332 -10.84 -0.46 0.76
C LEU A 332 -10.92 1.07 0.71
N ASN A 333 -11.35 1.64 -0.41
CA ASN A 333 -11.60 3.06 -0.52
C ASN A 333 -12.64 3.53 0.51
N ALA A 334 -13.69 2.73 0.71
CA ALA A 334 -14.71 3.02 1.72
C ALA A 334 -14.16 2.92 3.15
N MET A 335 -13.25 1.97 3.42
CA MET A 335 -12.73 1.70 4.78
C MET A 335 -11.58 2.62 5.19
N THR A 336 -10.76 3.06 4.25
CA THR A 336 -9.54 3.86 4.52
C THR A 336 -9.71 5.35 4.27
N MET A 337 -10.95 5.82 4.12
CA MET A 337 -11.25 7.23 3.78
C MET A 337 -10.48 7.71 2.52
N GLY A 338 -10.18 6.78 1.61
CA GLY A 338 -9.48 7.09 0.36
C GLY A 338 -7.96 7.15 0.43
N PHE A 339 -7.36 6.91 1.58
CA PHE A 339 -5.89 6.88 1.70
C PHE A 339 -5.25 5.69 0.97
N LEU A 340 -5.96 4.57 0.89
CA LEU A 340 -5.51 3.37 0.17
C LEU A 340 -6.53 3.07 -0.93
N GLN A 341 -6.19 3.40 -2.16
CA GLN A 341 -7.11 3.27 -3.29
C GLN A 341 -7.30 1.81 -3.72
N VAL A 342 -6.21 1.06 -3.80
CA VAL A 342 -6.22 -0.36 -4.16
C VAL A 342 -5.11 -1.06 -3.38
N LEU A 343 -5.45 -2.08 -2.62
CA LEU A 343 -4.48 -3.03 -2.09
C LEU A 343 -4.51 -4.28 -2.97
N ASP A 344 -3.63 -4.34 -3.96
CA ASP A 344 -3.44 -5.55 -4.75
C ASP A 344 -2.22 -6.32 -4.22
N VAL A 345 -2.45 -7.58 -3.86
CA VAL A 345 -1.36 -8.48 -3.49
C VAL A 345 -0.61 -8.85 -4.76
N THR A 346 0.54 -8.22 -4.96
CA THR A 346 1.37 -8.41 -6.15
C THR A 346 1.91 -9.85 -6.24
N TRP A 347 2.26 -10.30 -7.43
CA TRP A 347 2.96 -11.56 -7.62
C TRP A 347 4.31 -11.58 -6.88
N GLY A 348 4.94 -10.42 -6.70
CA GLY A 348 6.15 -10.27 -5.87
C GLY A 348 5.91 -10.65 -4.42
N THR A 349 4.79 -10.22 -3.83
CA THR A 349 4.38 -10.60 -2.47
C THR A 349 4.09 -12.10 -2.35
N ILE A 350 3.45 -12.72 -3.36
CA ILE A 350 3.20 -14.17 -3.37
C ILE A 350 4.53 -14.96 -3.45
N LEU A 351 5.46 -14.53 -4.29
CA LEU A 351 6.79 -15.14 -4.37
C LEU A 351 7.59 -14.98 -3.07
N LEU A 352 7.49 -13.82 -2.43
CA LEU A 352 8.08 -13.60 -1.11
C LEU A 352 7.50 -14.54 -0.07
N ALA A 353 6.18 -14.71 -0.03
CA ALA A 353 5.51 -15.64 0.88
C ALA A 353 5.96 -17.09 0.64
N ALA A 354 6.12 -17.50 -0.62
CA ALA A 354 6.69 -18.81 -0.97
C ALA A 354 8.15 -18.93 -0.50
N GLY A 355 8.97 -17.90 -0.67
CA GLY A 355 10.35 -17.86 -0.15
C GLY A 355 10.42 -17.98 1.36
N VAL A 356 9.60 -17.22 2.08
CA VAL A 356 9.49 -17.30 3.56
C VAL A 356 9.02 -18.71 3.97
N SER A 357 8.08 -19.33 3.25
CA SER A 357 7.65 -20.71 3.51
C SER A 357 8.80 -21.71 3.42
N LEU A 358 9.70 -21.55 2.44
CA LEU A 358 10.89 -22.39 2.30
C LEU A 358 11.85 -22.21 3.46
N VAL A 359 12.07 -20.97 3.89
CA VAL A 359 12.90 -20.66 5.06
C VAL A 359 12.30 -21.27 6.33
N VAL A 360 10.99 -21.13 6.54
CA VAL A 360 10.27 -21.71 7.68
C VAL A 360 10.40 -23.23 7.67
N ALA A 361 10.17 -23.89 6.52
CA ALA A 361 10.29 -25.35 6.38
C ALA A 361 11.69 -25.83 6.75
N PHE A 362 12.70 -25.20 6.20
CA PHE A 362 14.10 -25.59 6.45
C PHE A 362 14.49 -25.33 7.90
N ALA A 363 14.30 -24.11 8.39
CA ALA A 363 14.71 -23.70 9.74
C ALA A 363 14.00 -24.51 10.84
N SER A 364 12.70 -24.78 10.66
CA SER A 364 11.92 -25.54 11.65
C SER A 364 12.27 -27.04 11.68
N THR A 365 12.69 -27.62 10.56
CA THR A 365 12.82 -29.06 10.43
C THR A 365 14.28 -29.52 10.52
N PHE A 366 15.23 -28.66 10.15
CA PHE A 366 16.63 -29.04 10.04
C PHE A 366 17.18 -29.69 11.32
N VAL A 367 17.05 -29.00 12.46
CA VAL A 367 17.60 -29.47 13.74
C VAL A 367 16.94 -30.80 14.19
N PRO A 368 15.61 -30.90 14.32
CA PRO A 368 14.98 -32.14 14.75
C PRO A 368 15.17 -33.28 13.76
N ALA A 369 15.19 -33.04 12.44
CA ALA A 369 15.43 -34.06 11.44
C ALA A 369 16.89 -34.52 11.40
N TRP A 370 17.84 -33.62 11.59
CA TRP A 370 19.26 -33.94 11.69
C TRP A 370 19.54 -34.89 12.87
N THR A 371 19.02 -34.55 14.05
CA THR A 371 19.18 -35.41 15.26
C THR A 371 18.56 -36.77 15.06
N ALA A 372 17.33 -36.84 14.47
CA ALA A 372 16.65 -38.10 14.23
C ALA A 372 17.35 -38.98 13.17
N SER A 373 17.90 -38.39 12.12
CA SER A 373 18.61 -39.10 11.06
C SER A 373 19.90 -39.78 11.52
N ARG A 374 20.49 -39.32 12.65
CA ARG A 374 21.71 -39.86 13.25
C ARG A 374 21.49 -40.79 14.45
N LEU A 375 20.24 -41.02 14.87
CA LEU A 375 19.93 -41.98 15.94
C LEU A 375 20.47 -43.37 15.60
N ALA A 376 21.07 -44.03 16.60
CA ALA A 376 21.52 -45.41 16.47
C ALA A 376 20.29 -46.32 16.22
N ILE A 377 20.41 -47.26 15.30
CA ILE A 377 19.33 -48.19 14.93
C ILE A 377 18.81 -48.95 16.16
N ALA A 378 19.71 -49.35 17.07
CA ALA A 378 19.39 -50.04 18.32
C ALA A 378 18.46 -49.22 19.24
N ASP A 379 18.72 -47.91 19.40
CA ASP A 379 17.91 -47.02 20.24
C ASP A 379 16.52 -46.74 19.66
N GLY A 380 16.41 -46.72 18.33
CA GLY A 380 15.14 -46.53 17.63
C GLY A 380 14.22 -47.74 17.75
N MET A 381 14.77 -48.94 17.82
CA MET A 381 14.00 -50.22 17.98
C MET A 381 13.58 -50.46 19.43
N ARG A 382 14.39 -50.04 20.41
CA ARG A 382 14.10 -50.23 21.84
C ARG A 382 12.90 -49.41 22.33
N ARG A 383 12.71 -48.21 21.78
CA ARG A 383 11.56 -47.31 22.11
C ARG A 383 10.20 -47.79 21.56
N ARG A 384 10.15 -48.86 20.79
CA ARG A 384 8.91 -49.43 20.27
C ARG A 384 8.35 -50.54 21.17
N GLY A 385 9.11 -50.95 22.18
CA GLY A 385 8.74 -52.00 23.14
C GLY A 385 8.26 -51.52 24.49
N GLU A 386 8.30 -50.18 24.68
CA GLU A 386 7.65 -49.47 25.81
C GLU A 386 6.41 -48.69 25.29
#